data_181785ffac5ba3e373d908b5c91424ce
#
_entry.id   181785ffac5ba3e373d908b5c91424ce
#
_cell.length_a   1.000
_cell.length_b   1.000
_cell.length_c   1.000
_cell.angle_alpha   90.00
_cell.angle_beta   90.00
_cell.angle_gamma   90.00
#
_symmetry.space_group_name_H-M   'P 1'
#
loop_
_entity.id
_entity.type
_entity.pdbx_description
1 polymer ?
#
loop_
_entity_poly.entity_id
_entity_poly.type
_entity_poly.pdbx_seq_one_letter_code
_entity_poly.pdbx_strand_id
1 'polypeptide(L)'
;MKKFTTFSPATSLGKVLCVVYAFFGIPITILLLRFIGQQMLRGERSLITTIEKHCLGRNGAPSRLNEKCFLFGFMYLLVLLLIGAAAQMKAEGWSYGDSLYFYVVTFTTVGFGDLLPREARYITVPFILLGLTAISNILHAAAALALIQRVTAGSQEREN
;
A
#
# COMPACT_ATOMS: atom_id res chain seq x y z
N MET A 1 1.41 19.45 -24.97
CA MET A 1 1.59 17.96 -24.83
C MET A 1 3.05 17.70 -24.49
N LYS A 2 3.40 17.58 -23.20
CA LYS A 2 4.75 17.21 -22.76
C LYS A 2 4.88 15.70 -22.90
N LYS A 3 5.84 15.27 -23.72
CA LYS A 3 6.06 13.90 -24.12
C LYS A 3 6.36 13.00 -22.91
N PHE A 4 5.63 11.91 -22.81
CA PHE A 4 5.84 10.72 -21.97
C PHE A 4 7.21 10.03 -22.18
N THR A 5 8.23 10.72 -22.68
CA THR A 5 9.39 10.13 -23.32
C THR A 5 10.68 10.16 -22.50
N THR A 6 10.63 10.30 -21.18
CA THR A 6 11.89 10.38 -20.43
C THR A 6 12.55 9.01 -20.20
N PHE A 7 11.83 7.88 -20.37
CA PHE A 7 12.36 6.52 -20.17
C PHE A 7 11.82 5.47 -21.15
N SER A 8 11.26 5.87 -22.29
CA SER A 8 10.85 4.91 -23.31
C SER A 8 12.04 4.46 -24.15
N PRO A 9 12.31 3.15 -24.30
CA PRO A 9 13.40 2.65 -25.13
C PRO A 9 13.14 3.01 -26.60
N ALA A 10 14.04 3.80 -27.19
CA ALA A 10 13.95 4.25 -28.58
C ALA A 10 14.41 3.19 -29.59
N THR A 11 15.21 2.20 -29.15
CA THR A 11 15.79 1.16 -29.99
C THR A 11 15.04 -0.16 -29.86
N SER A 12 15.01 -0.98 -30.94
CA SER A 12 14.40 -2.31 -30.91
C SER A 12 15.04 -3.21 -29.85
N LEU A 13 16.36 -3.16 -29.72
CA LEU A 13 17.09 -3.89 -28.67
C LEU A 13 16.68 -3.45 -27.27
N GLY A 14 16.52 -2.13 -27.03
CA GLY A 14 16.06 -1.59 -25.75
C GLY A 14 14.64 -2.04 -25.38
N LYS A 15 13.75 -2.20 -26.37
CA LYS A 15 12.39 -2.73 -26.14
C LYS A 15 12.43 -4.19 -25.71
N VAL A 16 13.25 -5.02 -26.35
CA VAL A 16 13.42 -6.44 -25.97
C VAL A 16 13.99 -6.56 -24.56
N LEU A 17 15.04 -5.80 -24.24
CA LEU A 17 15.62 -5.78 -22.89
C LEU A 17 14.60 -5.33 -21.83
N CYS A 18 13.76 -4.34 -22.15
CA CYS A 18 12.72 -3.86 -21.27
C CYS A 18 11.67 -4.96 -20.99
N VAL A 19 11.28 -5.73 -22.00
CA VAL A 19 10.34 -6.87 -21.84
C VAL A 19 10.94 -7.95 -20.94
N VAL A 20 12.20 -8.34 -21.19
CA VAL A 20 12.90 -9.34 -20.37
C VAL A 20 13.03 -8.86 -18.92
N TYR A 21 13.43 -7.59 -18.72
CA TYR A 21 13.53 -6.99 -17.40
C TYR A 21 12.18 -6.98 -16.68
N ALA A 22 11.09 -6.62 -17.37
CA ALA A 22 9.75 -6.62 -16.78
C ALA A 22 9.30 -8.03 -16.40
N PHE A 23 9.57 -9.02 -17.25
CA PHE A 23 9.19 -10.42 -17.01
C PHE A 23 9.81 -10.98 -15.72
N PHE A 24 11.05 -10.69 -15.44
CA PHE A 24 11.71 -11.09 -14.19
C PHE A 24 11.47 -10.10 -13.05
N GLY A 25 11.41 -8.81 -13.34
CA GLY A 25 11.23 -7.75 -12.35
C GLY A 25 9.87 -7.80 -11.66
N ILE A 26 8.80 -8.10 -12.39
CA ILE A 26 7.44 -8.15 -11.82
C ILE A 26 7.31 -9.23 -10.73
N PRO A 27 7.69 -10.50 -10.94
CA PRO A 27 7.63 -11.53 -9.90
C PRO A 27 8.49 -11.18 -8.68
N ILE A 28 9.70 -10.66 -8.89
CA ILE A 28 10.59 -10.25 -7.79
C ILE A 28 9.97 -9.12 -6.98
N THR A 29 9.38 -8.12 -7.64
CA THR A 29 8.71 -7.00 -6.97
C THR A 29 7.51 -7.47 -6.16
N ILE A 30 6.70 -8.40 -6.68
CA ILE A 30 5.55 -8.97 -5.96
C ILE A 30 6.03 -9.72 -4.71
N LEU A 31 7.10 -10.51 -4.79
CA LEU A 31 7.68 -11.21 -3.63
C LEU A 31 8.20 -10.22 -2.59
N LEU A 32 8.88 -9.15 -3.02
CA LEU A 32 9.37 -8.10 -2.14
C LEU A 32 8.20 -7.40 -1.41
N LEU A 33 7.17 -6.99 -2.14
CA LEU A 33 5.99 -6.35 -1.56
C LEU A 33 5.27 -7.28 -0.57
N ARG A 34 5.17 -8.58 -0.90
CA ARG A 34 4.61 -9.59 0.01
C ARG A 34 5.44 -9.72 1.29
N PHE A 35 6.77 -9.76 1.17
CA PHE A 35 7.66 -9.83 2.33
C PHE A 35 7.51 -8.61 3.24
N ILE A 36 7.58 -7.40 2.67
CA ILE A 36 7.40 -6.15 3.43
C ILE A 36 6.00 -6.10 4.06
N GLY A 37 4.94 -6.46 3.32
CA GLY A 37 3.57 -6.51 3.82
C GLY A 37 3.38 -7.46 5.00
N GLN A 38 4.01 -8.63 4.97
CA GLN A 38 3.96 -9.58 6.09
C GLN A 38 4.65 -9.03 7.35
N GLN A 39 5.78 -8.33 7.20
CA GLN A 39 6.45 -7.70 8.33
C GLN A 39 5.61 -6.57 8.92
N MET A 40 4.96 -5.80 8.06
CA MET A 40 4.04 -4.74 8.46
C MET A 40 2.85 -5.29 9.26
N LEU A 41 2.18 -6.34 8.76
CA LEU A 41 1.07 -7.01 9.45
C LEU A 41 1.48 -7.56 10.83
N ARG A 42 2.69 -8.10 10.94
CA ARG A 42 3.23 -8.57 12.24
C ARG A 42 3.40 -7.39 13.20
N GLY A 43 3.94 -6.28 12.73
CA GLY A 43 4.08 -5.03 13.50
C GLY A 43 2.74 -4.49 13.96
N GLU A 44 1.77 -4.37 13.07
CA GLU A 44 0.40 -3.90 13.37
C GLU A 44 -0.29 -4.78 14.41
N ARG A 45 -0.26 -6.10 14.24
CA ARG A 45 -0.83 -7.05 15.21
C ARG A 45 -0.15 -6.96 16.57
N SER A 46 1.17 -6.83 16.60
CA SER A 46 1.94 -6.64 17.84
C SER A 46 1.57 -5.34 18.54
N LEU A 47 1.43 -4.25 17.81
CA LEU A 47 1.01 -2.96 18.35
C LEU A 47 -0.42 -3.02 18.91
N ILE A 48 -1.37 -3.59 18.16
CA ILE A 48 -2.76 -3.74 18.60
C ILE A 48 -2.83 -4.57 19.88
N THR A 49 -2.13 -5.71 19.93
CA THR A 49 -2.11 -6.56 21.13
C THR A 49 -1.45 -5.87 22.34
N THR A 50 -0.42 -5.08 22.11
CA THR A 50 0.26 -4.32 23.18
C THR A 50 -0.64 -3.22 23.72
N ILE A 51 -1.33 -2.48 22.83
CA ILE A 51 -2.28 -1.43 23.23
C ILE A 51 -3.45 -2.03 23.99
N GLU A 52 -4.00 -3.17 23.55
CA GLU A 52 -5.11 -3.84 24.29
C GLU A 52 -4.68 -4.34 25.68
N LYS A 53 -3.48 -4.87 25.81
CA LYS A 53 -2.94 -5.28 27.11
C LYS A 53 -2.72 -4.09 28.04
N HIS A 54 -2.15 -3.00 27.55
CA HIS A 54 -1.80 -1.85 28.38
C HIS A 54 -3.00 -0.92 28.67
N CYS A 55 -3.89 -0.71 27.70
CA CYS A 55 -5.00 0.25 27.84
C CYS A 55 -6.31 -0.40 28.30
N LEU A 56 -6.59 -1.67 27.96
CA LEU A 56 -7.86 -2.33 28.32
C LEU A 56 -7.70 -3.44 29.36
N GLY A 57 -6.49 -3.76 29.83
CA GLY A 57 -6.25 -4.81 30.84
C GLY A 57 -6.76 -6.21 30.44
N ARG A 58 -6.97 -6.45 29.17
CA ARG A 58 -7.61 -7.66 28.63
C ARG A 58 -6.55 -8.69 28.31
N ASN A 59 -6.50 -9.76 29.08
CA ASN A 59 -5.56 -10.90 28.93
C ASN A 59 -6.04 -11.97 27.95
N GLY A 60 -6.99 -11.67 27.04
CA GLY A 60 -7.54 -12.60 26.05
C GLY A 60 -7.12 -12.28 24.62
N ALA A 61 -7.37 -13.22 23.68
CA ALA A 61 -7.21 -12.96 22.27
C ALA A 61 -8.05 -11.73 21.86
N PRO A 62 -7.47 -10.75 21.12
CA PRO A 62 -8.17 -9.53 20.78
C PRO A 62 -9.43 -9.83 19.98
N SER A 63 -10.59 -9.42 20.50
CA SER A 63 -11.86 -9.55 19.81
C SER A 63 -11.86 -8.66 18.56
N ARG A 64 -12.29 -9.20 17.41
CA ARG A 64 -12.38 -8.47 16.14
C ARG A 64 -11.04 -7.95 15.62
N LEU A 65 -10.00 -8.78 15.69
CA LEU A 65 -8.63 -8.40 15.30
C LEU A 65 -8.57 -7.89 13.87
N ASN A 66 -9.31 -8.52 12.94
CA ASN A 66 -9.30 -8.14 11.53
C ASN A 66 -9.95 -6.77 11.27
N GLU A 67 -11.01 -6.42 12.00
CA GLU A 67 -11.62 -5.08 11.91
C GLU A 67 -10.66 -3.99 12.39
N LYS A 68 -9.95 -4.25 13.49
CA LYS A 68 -8.95 -3.33 14.03
C LYS A 68 -7.75 -3.18 13.11
N CYS A 69 -7.25 -4.28 12.52
CA CYS A 69 -6.19 -4.24 11.53
C CYS A 69 -6.62 -3.45 10.28
N PHE A 70 -7.86 -3.62 9.82
CA PHE A 70 -8.39 -2.85 8.69
C PHE A 70 -8.41 -1.34 8.99
N LEU A 71 -8.96 -0.95 10.14
CA LEU A 71 -9.03 0.45 10.54
C LEU A 71 -7.63 1.05 10.75
N PHE A 72 -6.73 0.32 11.40
CA PHE A 72 -5.35 0.75 11.63
C PHE A 72 -4.59 0.91 10.31
N GLY A 73 -4.71 -0.04 9.39
CA GLY A 73 -4.12 0.03 8.06
C GLY A 73 -4.64 1.23 7.26
N PHE A 74 -5.95 1.52 7.35
CA PHE A 74 -6.54 2.68 6.70
C PHE A 74 -6.02 4.01 7.28
N MET A 75 -5.96 4.13 8.60
CA MET A 75 -5.37 5.29 9.27
C MET A 75 -3.89 5.47 8.89
N TYR A 76 -3.13 4.37 8.86
CA TYR A 76 -1.74 4.39 8.43
C TYR A 76 -1.57 4.89 6.99
N LEU A 77 -2.43 4.42 6.07
CA LEU A 77 -2.43 4.89 4.68
C LEU A 77 -2.71 6.39 4.59
N LEU A 78 -3.69 6.90 5.34
CA LEU A 78 -3.98 8.34 5.39
C LEU A 78 -2.78 9.14 5.89
N VAL A 79 -2.14 8.70 6.96
CA VAL A 79 -0.94 9.35 7.51
C VAL A 79 0.19 9.36 6.48
N LEU A 80 0.43 8.24 5.80
CA LEU A 80 1.41 8.16 4.71
C LEU A 80 1.10 9.13 3.57
N LEU A 81 -0.16 9.24 3.16
CA LEU A 81 -0.58 10.18 2.11
C LEU A 81 -0.29 11.62 2.51
N LEU A 82 -0.67 12.02 3.73
CA LEU A 82 -0.48 13.40 4.20
C LEU A 82 1.01 13.75 4.37
N ILE A 83 1.78 12.86 4.98
CA ILE A 83 3.23 13.07 5.20
C ILE A 83 3.97 13.01 3.86
N GLY A 84 3.65 12.05 3.01
CA GLY A 84 4.23 11.93 1.67
C GLY A 84 3.97 13.16 0.82
N ALA A 85 2.73 13.67 0.81
CA ALA A 85 2.39 14.88 0.08
C ALA A 85 3.15 16.11 0.60
N ALA A 86 3.29 16.25 1.92
CA ALA A 86 4.05 17.34 2.52
C ALA A 86 5.56 17.25 2.20
N ALA A 87 6.13 16.04 2.21
CA ALA A 87 7.52 15.80 1.84
C ALA A 87 7.76 16.12 0.35
N GLN A 88 6.85 15.67 -0.53
CA GLN A 88 6.95 15.88 -1.96
C GLN A 88 6.80 17.35 -2.35
N MET A 89 5.87 18.08 -1.71
CA MET A 89 5.70 19.51 -1.88
C MET A 89 7.01 20.27 -1.61
N LYS A 90 7.71 19.91 -0.54
CA LYS A 90 8.99 20.56 -0.18
C LYS A 90 10.13 20.18 -1.14
N ALA A 91 10.13 18.94 -1.62
CA ALA A 91 11.24 18.41 -2.40
C ALA A 91 11.15 18.77 -3.89
N GLU A 92 9.95 18.82 -4.47
CA GLU A 92 9.73 19.11 -5.90
C GLU A 92 9.20 20.53 -6.14
N GLY A 93 8.82 21.27 -5.08
CA GLY A 93 8.21 22.58 -5.21
C GLY A 93 6.77 22.56 -5.78
N TRP A 94 6.10 21.39 -5.70
CA TRP A 94 4.73 21.24 -6.17
C TRP A 94 3.73 21.85 -5.18
N SER A 95 2.49 22.08 -5.63
CA SER A 95 1.41 22.38 -4.70
C SER A 95 1.12 21.15 -3.81
N TYR A 96 0.59 21.38 -2.61
CA TYR A 96 0.18 20.27 -1.74
C TYR A 96 -0.88 19.38 -2.40
N GLY A 97 -1.82 19.99 -3.14
CA GLY A 97 -2.86 19.28 -3.88
C GLY A 97 -2.29 18.38 -4.97
N ASP A 98 -1.33 18.85 -5.77
CA ASP A 98 -0.68 18.06 -6.80
C ASP A 98 0.13 16.90 -6.21
N SER A 99 0.79 17.14 -5.08
CA SER A 99 1.53 16.11 -4.35
C SER A 99 0.61 15.04 -3.78
N LEU A 100 -0.53 15.42 -3.22
CA LEU A 100 -1.54 14.49 -2.72
C LEU A 100 -2.15 13.68 -3.87
N TYR A 101 -2.54 14.34 -4.95
CA TYR A 101 -3.04 13.71 -6.17
C TYR A 101 -2.06 12.68 -6.71
N PHE A 102 -0.77 13.03 -6.80
CA PHE A 102 0.28 12.12 -7.25
C PHE A 102 0.31 10.82 -6.43
N TYR A 103 0.31 10.93 -5.09
CA TYR A 103 0.34 9.74 -4.23
C TYR A 103 -0.95 8.92 -4.30
N VAL A 104 -2.12 9.56 -4.36
CA VAL A 104 -3.40 8.86 -4.51
C VAL A 104 -3.42 8.05 -5.80
N VAL A 105 -3.08 8.68 -6.93
CA VAL A 105 -3.05 8.03 -8.26
C VAL A 105 -2.00 6.91 -8.30
N THR A 106 -0.88 7.09 -7.63
CA THR A 106 0.20 6.09 -7.58
C THR A 106 -0.17 4.91 -6.67
N PHE A 107 -0.69 5.17 -5.48
CA PHE A 107 -1.07 4.11 -4.53
C PHE A 107 -2.24 3.29 -5.03
N THR A 108 -3.21 3.91 -5.69
CA THR A 108 -4.32 3.19 -6.34
C THR A 108 -3.91 2.45 -7.62
N THR A 109 -2.61 2.51 -7.99
CA THR A 109 -2.05 1.87 -9.19
C THR A 109 -2.64 2.35 -10.52
N VAL A 110 -3.37 3.47 -10.52
CA VAL A 110 -3.90 4.10 -11.75
C VAL A 110 -2.75 4.68 -12.57
N GLY A 111 -1.82 5.42 -11.94
CA GLY A 111 -0.55 5.85 -12.51
C GLY A 111 -0.67 6.62 -13.82
N PHE A 112 -1.40 7.74 -13.87
CA PHE A 112 -1.53 8.55 -15.08
C PHE A 112 -0.18 9.06 -15.63
N GLY A 113 0.84 9.19 -14.76
CA GLY A 113 2.19 9.59 -15.17
C GLY A 113 2.31 11.04 -15.65
N ASP A 114 1.33 11.85 -15.35
CA ASP A 114 1.30 13.30 -15.63
C ASP A 114 2.25 14.09 -14.73
N LEU A 115 2.38 13.65 -13.49
CA LEU A 115 3.34 14.14 -12.51
C LEU A 115 4.42 13.06 -12.26
N LEU A 116 5.69 13.43 -12.47
CA LEU A 116 6.82 12.55 -12.22
C LEU A 116 7.87 13.29 -11.41
N PRO A 117 8.26 12.76 -10.24
CA PRO A 117 9.30 13.36 -9.40
C PRO A 117 10.65 13.32 -10.13
N ARG A 118 11.37 14.44 -10.12
CA ARG A 118 12.68 14.56 -10.76
C ARG A 118 13.81 14.56 -9.75
N GLU A 119 13.68 15.32 -8.69
CA GLU A 119 14.73 15.54 -7.69
C GLU A 119 14.55 14.62 -6.48
N ALA A 120 13.31 14.36 -6.07
CA ALA A 120 12.97 13.62 -4.85
C ALA A 120 12.80 12.10 -5.05
N ARG A 121 13.31 11.51 -6.12
CA ARG A 121 13.12 10.07 -6.42
C ARG A 121 13.51 9.15 -5.26
N TYR A 122 14.58 9.47 -4.56
CA TYR A 122 15.07 8.66 -3.43
C TYR A 122 14.11 8.67 -2.23
N ILE A 123 13.34 9.73 -2.07
CA ILE A 123 12.31 9.85 -1.03
C ILE A 123 11.01 9.23 -1.52
N THR A 124 10.64 9.47 -2.76
CA THR A 124 9.37 9.02 -3.36
C THR A 124 9.27 7.50 -3.43
N VAL A 125 10.34 6.80 -3.84
CA VAL A 125 10.32 5.33 -4.01
C VAL A 125 9.99 4.59 -2.71
N PRO A 126 10.64 4.88 -1.55
CA PRO A 126 10.26 4.27 -0.28
C PRO A 126 8.80 4.54 0.11
N PHE A 127 8.31 5.77 -0.07
CA PHE A 127 6.90 6.09 0.22
C PHE A 127 5.93 5.31 -0.67
N ILE A 128 6.24 5.14 -1.95
CA ILE A 128 5.43 4.32 -2.87
C ILE A 128 5.41 2.86 -2.39
N LEU A 129 6.54 2.28 -2.05
CA LEU A 129 6.62 0.90 -1.56
C LEU A 129 5.81 0.71 -0.27
N LEU A 130 5.92 1.64 0.68
CA LEU A 130 5.14 1.62 1.92
C LEU A 130 3.64 1.78 1.65
N GLY A 131 3.24 2.67 0.76
CA GLY A 131 1.84 2.89 0.38
C GLY A 131 1.22 1.67 -0.31
N LEU A 132 1.92 1.06 -1.26
CA LEU A 132 1.46 -0.17 -1.93
C LEU A 132 1.32 -1.34 -0.95
N THR A 133 2.25 -1.48 0.00
CA THR A 133 2.14 -2.50 1.06
C THR A 133 0.97 -2.23 2.00
N ALA A 134 0.72 -0.96 2.35
CA ALA A 134 -0.43 -0.58 3.17
C ALA A 134 -1.76 -0.96 2.50
N ILE A 135 -1.92 -0.64 1.21
CA ILE A 135 -3.11 -1.03 0.44
C ILE A 135 -3.26 -2.55 0.37
N SER A 136 -2.18 -3.27 0.10
CA SER A 136 -2.19 -4.74 0.08
C SER A 136 -2.68 -5.31 1.42
N ASN A 137 -2.24 -4.76 2.55
CA ASN A 137 -2.66 -5.17 3.88
C ASN A 137 -4.14 -4.88 4.15
N ILE A 138 -4.63 -3.70 3.75
CA ILE A 138 -6.05 -3.33 3.85
C ILE A 138 -6.92 -4.30 3.05
N LEU A 139 -6.55 -4.60 1.81
CA LEU A 139 -7.27 -5.56 0.96
C LEU A 139 -7.28 -6.96 1.57
N HIS A 140 -6.16 -7.40 2.15
CA HIS A 140 -6.07 -8.69 2.83
C HIS A 140 -6.98 -8.75 4.07
N ALA A 141 -7.00 -7.70 4.88
CA ALA A 141 -7.89 -7.60 6.04
C ALA A 141 -9.37 -7.56 5.63
N ALA A 142 -9.71 -6.81 4.58
CA ALA A 142 -11.06 -6.74 4.03
C ALA A 142 -11.53 -8.11 3.49
N ALA A 143 -10.68 -8.81 2.75
CA ALA A 143 -10.98 -10.15 2.24
C ALA A 143 -11.20 -11.17 3.39
N ALA A 144 -10.39 -11.11 4.45
CA ALA A 144 -10.57 -11.95 5.62
C ALA A 144 -11.90 -11.67 6.34
N LEU A 145 -12.30 -10.41 6.46
CA LEU A 145 -13.60 -10.03 7.03
C LEU A 145 -14.77 -10.55 6.19
N ALA A 146 -14.71 -10.40 4.86
CA ALA A 146 -15.74 -10.89 3.95
C ALA A 146 -15.90 -12.42 4.00
N LEU A 147 -14.79 -13.16 4.14
CA LEU A 147 -14.83 -14.62 4.29
C LEU A 147 -15.49 -15.04 5.61
N ILE A 148 -15.14 -14.38 6.71
CA ILE A 148 -15.73 -14.66 8.03
C ILE A 148 -17.24 -14.42 8.00
N GLN A 149 -17.70 -13.32 7.43
CA GLN A 149 -19.13 -13.01 7.28
C GLN A 149 -19.88 -14.08 6.47
N ARG A 150 -19.30 -14.56 5.36
CA ARG A 150 -19.90 -15.61 4.53
C ARG A 150 -20.01 -16.95 5.29
N VAL A 151 -18.97 -17.33 6.03
CA VAL A 151 -18.97 -18.58 6.82
C VAL A 151 -20.03 -18.51 7.92
N THR A 152 -20.15 -17.37 8.61
CA THR A 152 -21.13 -17.18 9.70
C THR A 152 -22.56 -17.19 9.15
N ALA A 153 -22.83 -16.54 8.00
CA ALA A 153 -24.14 -16.55 7.36
C ALA A 153 -24.54 -17.98 6.92
N GLY A 154 -23.62 -18.73 6.31
CA GLY A 154 -23.90 -20.11 5.88
C GLY A 154 -24.07 -21.12 7.02
N SER A 155 -23.56 -20.82 8.22
CA SER A 155 -23.82 -21.64 9.42
C SER A 155 -25.24 -21.43 9.95
N GLN A 156 -25.75 -20.19 9.91
CA GLN A 156 -27.11 -19.87 10.35
C GLN A 156 -28.19 -20.43 9.43
N GLU A 157 -27.93 -20.51 8.11
CA GLU A 157 -28.85 -21.13 7.16
C GLU A 157 -28.96 -22.66 7.32
N ARG A 158 -27.98 -23.31 7.93
CA ARG A 158 -28.00 -24.76 8.19
C ARG A 158 -28.69 -25.15 9.51
N GLU A 159 -28.87 -24.19 10.42
CA GLU A 159 -29.53 -24.40 11.73
C GLU A 159 -31.04 -24.08 11.70
N ASN A 160 -31.54 -23.43 10.65
CA ASN A 160 -32.93 -23.17 10.40
C ASN A 160 -33.51 -24.17 9.37
#